data_0f8cb0e0a72c1771503bfd460ce76367
#
_entry.id   0f8cb0e0a72c1771503bfd460ce76367
#
_cell.length_a   1.000
_cell.length_b   1.000
_cell.length_c   1.000
_cell.angle_alpha   90.00
_cell.angle_beta   90.00
_cell.angle_gamma   90.00
#
_symmetry.space_group_name_H-M   'P 1'
#
loop_
_entity.id
_entity.type
_entity.pdbx_description
1 polymer ?
#
loop_
_entity_poly.entity_id
_entity_poly.type
_entity_poly.pdbx_seq_one_letter_code
_entity_poly.pdbx_strand_id
1 'polypeptide(L)'
;MKRICLFAVCACLLADMAYAQRKVEVIETPQETQAATNKKVIKRKVAIGRFSNETQYAKGIFYDKENDPMGKQALDILSAKLAASGKFLLLERSDLSTLLEEAQKGENGLATIGADYMIIGSITEFGRKNTGKSGVFTTTKTQTVEAAVAIRLVDVSTGLIIYSDEAKGSADLTTKTTMGVGGRADFDATLSDKAISEAIGQLVENIINKCTDQPWKTYFLSYDTDAVLIAGGKSQGITEGDVFCIKLKGKKVKNPQTGLMIELPGKKIGTVKVISTGGDTPETEYSFV
;
A
#
# COMPACT_ATOMS: atom_id res chain seq x y z
N MET A 1 -36.56 -64.02 3.22
CA MET A 1 -36.62 -62.63 2.71
C MET A 1 -36.28 -61.63 3.83
N LYS A 2 -35.03 -61.64 4.33
CA LYS A 2 -34.55 -60.67 5.38
C LYS A 2 -33.02 -60.50 5.30
N ARG A 3 -32.46 -60.15 4.13
CA ARG A 3 -30.99 -59.87 4.01
C ARG A 3 -30.63 -58.85 2.93
N ILE A 4 -31.55 -57.96 2.51
CA ILE A 4 -31.26 -56.99 1.43
C ILE A 4 -31.32 -55.51 1.92
N CYS A 5 -31.65 -55.21 3.18
CA CYS A 5 -31.76 -53.82 3.69
C CYS A 5 -30.52 -53.29 4.41
N LEU A 6 -29.39 -53.98 4.44
CA LEU A 6 -28.22 -53.54 5.22
C LEU A 6 -27.10 -52.89 4.37
N PHE A 7 -27.21 -52.92 3.03
CA PHE A 7 -26.22 -52.30 2.15
C PHE A 7 -26.55 -50.91 1.63
N ALA A 8 -27.81 -50.45 1.82
CA ALA A 8 -28.23 -49.12 1.33
C ALA A 8 -27.92 -47.99 2.29
N VAL A 9 -27.66 -48.27 3.57
CA VAL A 9 -27.39 -47.21 4.60
C VAL A 9 -25.91 -46.83 4.64
N CYS A 10 -25.01 -47.70 4.20
CA CYS A 10 -23.57 -47.41 4.21
C CYS A 10 -23.09 -46.53 3.04
N ALA A 11 -23.84 -46.49 1.94
CA ALA A 11 -23.49 -45.66 0.76
C ALA A 11 -23.83 -44.19 0.91
N CYS A 12 -24.75 -43.83 1.79
CA CYS A 12 -25.09 -42.40 2.06
C CYS A 12 -24.13 -41.71 3.03
N LEU A 13 -23.36 -42.46 3.81
CA LEU A 13 -22.41 -41.86 4.77
C LEU A 13 -21.03 -41.54 4.14
N LEU A 14 -20.73 -42.06 2.95
CA LEU A 14 -19.50 -41.74 2.24
C LEU A 14 -19.63 -40.56 1.27
N ALA A 15 -20.84 -40.09 0.97
CA ALA A 15 -21.08 -38.94 0.11
C ALA A 15 -20.88 -37.59 0.87
N ASP A 16 -20.97 -37.57 2.19
CA ASP A 16 -20.78 -36.33 2.98
C ASP A 16 -19.32 -36.00 3.28
N MET A 17 -18.39 -36.94 3.10
CA MET A 17 -16.96 -36.64 3.30
C MET A 17 -16.29 -35.92 2.10
N ALA A 18 -16.89 -35.97 0.91
CA ALA A 18 -16.34 -35.29 -0.27
C ALA A 18 -16.64 -33.77 -0.32
N TYR A 19 -17.51 -33.27 0.58
CA TYR A 19 -17.88 -31.84 0.60
C TYR A 19 -17.10 -31.02 1.62
N ALA A 20 -16.20 -31.62 2.39
CA ALA A 20 -15.45 -30.94 3.45
C ALA A 20 -14.16 -30.23 2.97
N GLN A 21 -13.83 -30.28 1.67
CA GLN A 21 -12.74 -29.45 1.10
C GLN A 21 -13.20 -28.02 0.81
N ARG A 22 -13.86 -27.38 1.76
CA ARG A 22 -14.18 -25.96 1.65
C ARG A 22 -13.11 -25.11 2.33
N LYS A 23 -12.16 -24.68 1.49
CA LYS A 23 -11.45 -23.40 1.50
C LYS A 23 -11.53 -22.66 2.82
N VAL A 24 -10.59 -22.94 3.67
CA VAL A 24 -10.33 -22.17 4.88
C VAL A 24 -9.66 -20.87 4.47
N GLU A 25 -10.10 -19.81 5.07
CA GLU A 25 -9.71 -18.49 4.65
C GLU A 25 -9.50 -17.53 5.77
N VAL A 26 -8.72 -16.57 5.49
CA VAL A 26 -8.54 -15.28 6.12
C VAL A 26 -8.34 -15.30 7.64
N ILE A 27 -7.11 -15.07 8.02
CA ILE A 27 -6.73 -14.78 9.39
C ILE A 27 -6.73 -13.27 9.58
N GLU A 28 -7.55 -12.78 10.49
CA GLU A 28 -7.55 -11.38 10.92
C GLU A 28 -6.97 -11.26 12.31
N THR A 29 -6.18 -10.23 12.55
CA THR A 29 -5.70 -9.93 13.90
C THR A 29 -6.88 -9.56 14.81
N PRO A 30 -7.01 -10.14 16.00
CA PRO A 30 -8.07 -9.76 16.92
C PRO A 30 -7.90 -8.30 17.34
N GLN A 31 -8.89 -7.47 17.07
CA GLN A 31 -9.05 -6.22 17.77
C GLN A 31 -9.79 -6.49 19.07
N GLU A 32 -9.10 -6.95 20.08
CA GLU A 32 -9.63 -6.91 21.44
C GLU A 32 -8.90 -5.84 22.25
N THR A 33 -9.73 -4.95 22.74
CA THR A 33 -9.51 -3.91 23.70
C THR A 33 -8.56 -4.32 24.82
N GLN A 34 -7.30 -3.91 24.74
CA GLN A 34 -6.46 -3.74 25.92
C GLN A 34 -5.56 -2.54 25.73
N ALA A 35 -5.56 -1.70 26.75
CA ALA A 35 -4.76 -0.51 27.05
C ALA A 35 -3.63 -0.15 26.06
N ALA A 36 -3.50 1.14 25.81
CA ALA A 36 -2.49 1.85 25.01
C ALA A 36 -1.05 1.36 25.26
N THR A 37 -0.71 0.22 24.70
CA THR A 37 0.64 -0.30 24.53
C THR A 37 0.84 -0.52 23.05
N ASN A 38 1.89 0.03 22.48
CA ASN A 38 2.36 -0.05 21.10
C ASN A 38 1.73 -1.21 20.29
N LYS A 39 0.60 -0.94 19.65
CA LYS A 39 -0.07 -1.94 18.80
C LYS A 39 0.89 -2.29 17.69
N LYS A 40 1.43 -3.50 17.72
CA LYS A 40 2.27 -4.06 16.67
C LYS A 40 1.50 -3.99 15.35
N VAL A 41 2.05 -3.30 14.38
CA VAL A 41 1.46 -3.15 13.06
C VAL A 41 2.14 -4.12 12.12
N ILE A 42 1.36 -5.05 11.56
CA ILE A 42 1.84 -5.95 10.50
C ILE A 42 1.84 -5.17 9.19
N LYS A 43 2.98 -5.19 8.49
CA LYS A 43 3.19 -4.42 7.26
C LYS A 43 2.28 -4.90 6.15
N ARG A 44 1.69 -3.93 5.44
CA ARG A 44 0.90 -4.17 4.22
C ARG A 44 1.81 -4.15 3.00
N LYS A 45 1.45 -4.90 1.98
CA LYS A 45 2.09 -4.86 0.67
C LYS A 45 1.45 -3.74 -0.14
N VAL A 46 2.21 -2.69 -0.41
CA VAL A 46 1.73 -1.49 -1.08
C VAL A 46 2.54 -1.26 -2.36
N ALA A 47 1.86 -1.04 -3.47
CA ALA A 47 2.46 -0.61 -4.72
C ALA A 47 2.11 0.85 -4.98
N ILE A 48 3.03 1.60 -5.57
CA ILE A 48 2.74 2.89 -6.14
C ILE A 48 2.48 2.67 -7.62
N GLY A 49 1.31 3.07 -8.07
CA GLY A 49 0.95 3.06 -9.48
C GLY A 49 1.36 4.37 -10.15
N ARG A 50 0.48 4.89 -11.01
CA ARG A 50 0.74 6.15 -11.71
C ARG A 50 0.83 7.32 -10.74
N PHE A 51 1.82 8.20 -10.96
CA PHE A 51 1.88 9.55 -10.42
C PHE A 51 2.04 10.53 -11.58
N SER A 52 1.22 11.58 -11.68
CA SER A 52 1.18 12.46 -12.84
C SER A 52 1.09 13.94 -12.44
N ASN A 53 1.64 14.80 -13.27
CA ASN A 53 1.43 16.25 -13.18
C ASN A 53 0.20 16.65 -14.01
N GLU A 54 -0.89 16.99 -13.33
CA GLU A 54 -2.14 17.44 -13.99
C GLU A 54 -2.18 18.97 -14.16
N THR A 55 -1.19 19.70 -13.64
CA THR A 55 -1.12 21.16 -13.79
C THR A 55 -0.66 21.57 -15.18
N GLN A 56 -0.86 22.83 -15.55
CA GLN A 56 -0.30 23.41 -16.77
C GLN A 56 1.19 23.75 -16.64
N TYR A 57 1.73 23.74 -15.43
CA TYR A 57 3.12 24.04 -15.14
C TYR A 57 4.04 22.92 -15.65
N ALA A 58 5.16 23.29 -16.25
CA ALA A 58 6.13 22.39 -16.88
C ALA A 58 5.60 21.53 -18.05
N LYS A 59 4.36 21.77 -18.51
CA LYS A 59 3.84 21.21 -19.77
C LYS A 59 4.34 22.06 -20.94
N GLY A 60 5.52 21.75 -21.46
CA GLY A 60 6.05 22.34 -22.69
C GLY A 60 5.51 21.64 -23.94
N ILE A 61 5.97 22.09 -25.13
CA ILE A 61 5.60 21.53 -26.45
C ILE A 61 6.00 20.03 -26.58
N PHE A 62 6.96 19.59 -25.78
CA PHE A 62 7.47 18.20 -25.75
C PHE A 62 6.95 17.37 -24.56
N TYR A 63 5.92 17.87 -23.86
CA TYR A 63 5.31 17.11 -22.78
C TYR A 63 4.47 15.95 -23.35
N ASP A 64 4.79 14.75 -22.96
CA ASP A 64 3.97 13.56 -23.15
C ASP A 64 3.77 12.81 -21.83
N LYS A 65 2.92 11.79 -21.80
CA LYS A 65 2.65 11.00 -20.58
C LYS A 65 3.87 10.19 -20.13
N GLU A 66 4.82 9.94 -21.02
CA GLU A 66 6.03 9.16 -20.72
C GLU A 66 7.14 10.07 -20.19
N ASN A 67 7.06 11.38 -20.49
CA ASN A 67 8.04 12.37 -20.11
C ASN A 67 7.44 13.40 -19.14
N ASP A 68 7.08 12.96 -17.93
CA ASP A 68 6.57 13.79 -16.83
C ASP A 68 7.60 13.86 -15.68
N PRO A 69 8.56 14.77 -15.73
CA PRO A 69 9.61 14.85 -14.72
C PRO A 69 9.08 15.21 -13.33
N MET A 70 8.02 16.05 -13.23
CA MET A 70 7.44 16.42 -11.94
C MET A 70 6.66 15.25 -11.34
N GLY A 71 5.93 14.49 -12.16
CA GLY A 71 5.24 13.29 -11.73
C GLY A 71 6.23 12.23 -11.23
N LYS A 72 7.32 11.99 -11.97
CA LYS A 72 8.39 11.06 -11.54
C LYS A 72 9.02 11.49 -10.22
N GLN A 73 9.36 12.77 -10.09
CA GLN A 73 9.94 13.31 -8.86
C GLN A 73 9.00 13.16 -7.65
N ALA A 74 7.71 13.46 -7.83
CA ALA A 74 6.73 13.28 -6.76
C ALA A 74 6.57 11.79 -6.37
N LEU A 75 6.65 10.88 -7.35
CA LEU A 75 6.66 9.43 -7.11
C LEU A 75 7.86 9.02 -6.28
N ASP A 76 9.07 9.50 -6.61
CA ASP A 76 10.29 9.20 -5.87
C ASP A 76 10.24 9.72 -4.43
N ILE A 77 9.73 10.94 -4.22
CA ILE A 77 9.53 11.52 -2.89
C ILE A 77 8.54 10.69 -2.08
N LEU A 78 7.42 10.27 -2.68
CA LEU A 78 6.43 9.43 -2.02
C LEU A 78 7.02 8.07 -1.64
N SER A 79 7.73 7.42 -2.58
CA SER A 79 8.39 6.13 -2.36
C SER A 79 9.38 6.20 -1.21
N ALA A 80 10.25 7.22 -1.20
CA ALA A 80 11.23 7.42 -0.14
C ALA A 80 10.59 7.61 1.24
N LYS A 81 9.53 8.43 1.33
CA LYS A 81 8.82 8.67 2.60
C LYS A 81 8.07 7.43 3.11
N LEU A 82 7.41 6.69 2.22
CA LEU A 82 6.73 5.45 2.57
C LEU A 82 7.74 4.37 3.03
N ALA A 83 8.85 4.21 2.32
CA ALA A 83 9.92 3.30 2.70
C ALA A 83 10.53 3.67 4.06
N ALA A 84 10.84 4.94 4.28
CA ALA A 84 11.38 5.45 5.54
C ALA A 84 10.43 5.24 6.73
N SER A 85 9.12 5.21 6.51
CA SER A 85 8.14 4.94 7.57
C SER A 85 8.28 3.54 8.17
N GLY A 86 8.83 2.57 7.43
CA GLY A 86 8.97 1.17 7.82
C GLY A 86 7.65 0.43 8.04
N LYS A 87 6.52 1.02 7.69
CA LYS A 87 5.16 0.49 7.93
C LYS A 87 4.63 -0.40 6.79
N PHE A 88 5.33 -0.40 5.65
CA PHE A 88 4.92 -1.10 4.45
C PHE A 88 6.01 -2.02 3.90
N LEU A 89 5.61 -3.05 3.18
CA LEU A 89 6.41 -3.70 2.14
C LEU A 89 6.07 -2.98 0.84
N LEU A 90 6.96 -2.08 0.42
CA LEU A 90 6.76 -1.29 -0.79
C LEU A 90 7.20 -2.11 -2.00
N LEU A 91 6.32 -2.22 -2.98
CA LEU A 91 6.54 -3.00 -4.20
C LEU A 91 6.79 -2.05 -5.37
N GLU A 92 7.92 -2.28 -6.07
CA GLU A 92 8.24 -1.53 -7.27
C GLU A 92 7.31 -1.94 -8.43
N ARG A 93 6.73 -0.95 -9.11
CA ARG A 93 5.87 -1.14 -10.29
C ARG A 93 6.25 -0.25 -11.46
N SER A 94 6.91 0.88 -11.21
CA SER A 94 7.29 1.84 -12.24
C SER A 94 8.34 1.25 -13.19
N ASP A 95 9.35 0.59 -12.62
CA ASP A 95 10.47 0.00 -13.35
C ASP A 95 10.38 -1.54 -13.44
N LEU A 96 9.16 -2.09 -13.29
CA LEU A 96 8.95 -3.54 -13.27
C LEU A 96 9.44 -4.22 -14.55
N SER A 97 9.30 -3.60 -15.73
CA SER A 97 9.80 -4.14 -16.99
C SER A 97 11.32 -4.31 -16.97
N THR A 98 12.03 -3.29 -16.50
CA THR A 98 13.50 -3.30 -16.37
C THR A 98 13.95 -4.36 -15.37
N LEU A 99 13.23 -4.50 -14.24
CA LEU A 99 13.51 -5.53 -13.25
C LEU A 99 13.29 -6.95 -13.81
N LEU A 100 12.23 -7.14 -14.60
CA LEU A 100 11.96 -8.42 -15.26
C LEU A 100 13.03 -8.78 -16.28
N GLU A 101 13.49 -7.82 -17.10
CA GLU A 101 14.59 -8.02 -18.04
C GLU A 101 15.89 -8.40 -17.32
N GLU A 102 16.20 -7.75 -16.20
CA GLU A 102 17.39 -8.06 -15.42
C GLU A 102 17.29 -9.43 -14.74
N ALA A 103 16.12 -9.77 -14.21
CA ALA A 103 15.88 -11.06 -13.58
C ALA A 103 15.95 -12.24 -14.57
N GLN A 104 15.61 -12.02 -15.86
CA GLN A 104 15.74 -13.03 -16.90
C GLN A 104 17.21 -13.37 -17.24
N LYS A 105 18.17 -12.50 -16.87
CA LYS A 105 19.61 -12.78 -17.04
C LYS A 105 20.17 -13.70 -15.95
N GLY A 106 19.43 -13.85 -14.84
CA GLY A 106 19.76 -14.75 -13.74
C GLY A 106 19.04 -16.11 -13.86
N GLU A 107 19.47 -17.10 -13.06
CA GLU A 107 18.85 -18.42 -13.03
C GLU A 107 17.48 -18.44 -12.35
N ASN A 108 17.23 -17.45 -11.47
CA ASN A 108 15.98 -17.33 -10.71
C ASN A 108 15.15 -16.18 -11.29
N GLY A 109 14.04 -16.48 -11.93
CA GLY A 109 13.11 -15.48 -12.42
C GLY A 109 12.55 -14.59 -11.30
N LEU A 110 12.13 -13.35 -11.62
CA LEU A 110 11.47 -12.46 -10.68
C LEU A 110 10.09 -13.00 -10.30
N ALA A 111 9.92 -13.39 -9.04
CA ALA A 111 8.61 -13.67 -8.49
C ALA A 111 7.91 -12.35 -8.14
N THR A 112 6.83 -12.01 -8.85
CA THR A 112 6.07 -10.79 -8.58
C THR A 112 5.04 -11.02 -7.48
N ILE A 113 5.18 -10.30 -6.36
CA ILE A 113 4.21 -10.33 -5.27
C ILE A 113 3.02 -9.44 -5.61
N GLY A 114 1.79 -9.92 -5.31
CA GLY A 114 0.59 -9.08 -5.37
C GLY A 114 0.58 -8.02 -4.27
N ALA A 115 0.20 -6.79 -4.62
CA ALA A 115 -0.04 -5.73 -3.64
C ALA A 115 -1.41 -5.90 -2.98
N ASP A 116 -1.52 -5.52 -1.70
CA ASP A 116 -2.81 -5.40 -1.02
C ASP A 116 -3.49 -4.09 -1.44
N TYR A 117 -2.70 -3.02 -1.53
CA TYR A 117 -3.16 -1.69 -1.90
C TYR A 117 -2.28 -1.07 -2.99
N MET A 118 -2.90 -0.23 -3.81
CA MET A 118 -2.21 0.59 -4.80
C MET A 118 -2.45 2.07 -4.51
N ILE A 119 -1.39 2.87 -4.47
CA ILE A 119 -1.45 4.32 -4.36
C ILE A 119 -1.36 4.91 -5.76
N ILE A 120 -2.31 5.78 -6.10
CA ILE A 120 -2.31 6.56 -7.35
C ILE A 120 -2.33 8.03 -6.95
N GLY A 121 -1.43 8.83 -7.52
CA GLY A 121 -1.31 10.23 -7.16
C GLY A 121 -1.23 11.16 -8.36
N SER A 122 -1.43 12.43 -8.08
CA SER A 122 -1.22 13.52 -9.03
C SER A 122 -0.88 14.83 -8.33
N ILE A 123 -0.09 15.67 -9.00
CA ILE A 123 0.08 17.08 -8.64
C ILE A 123 -1.08 17.83 -9.28
N THR A 124 -1.96 18.41 -8.47
CA THR A 124 -3.20 19.08 -8.92
C THR A 124 -3.04 20.59 -9.07
N GLU A 125 -2.22 21.20 -8.19
CA GLU A 125 -1.89 22.62 -8.26
C GLU A 125 -0.37 22.82 -8.14
N PHE A 126 0.15 23.77 -8.88
CA PHE A 126 1.55 24.20 -8.76
C PHE A 126 1.66 25.68 -9.11
N GLY A 127 2.21 26.45 -8.19
CA GLY A 127 2.37 27.90 -8.35
C GLY A 127 3.72 28.39 -7.87
N ARG A 128 4.25 29.40 -8.55
CA ARG A 128 5.48 30.14 -8.16
C ARG A 128 5.17 31.62 -8.06
N LYS A 129 5.57 32.23 -6.94
CA LYS A 129 5.39 33.64 -6.67
C LYS A 129 6.70 34.28 -6.26
N ASN A 130 7.06 35.39 -6.88
CA ASN A 130 8.20 36.19 -6.48
C ASN A 130 7.70 37.53 -5.94
N THR A 131 8.04 37.86 -4.72
CA THR A 131 7.70 39.12 -4.08
C THR A 131 8.98 39.87 -3.73
N GLY A 132 9.07 41.15 -4.12
CA GLY A 132 10.22 41.99 -3.83
C GLY A 132 9.79 43.23 -2.97
N LYS A 133 10.60 43.56 -1.97
CA LYS A 133 10.51 44.80 -1.24
C LYS A 133 11.85 45.55 -1.34
N SER A 134 11.83 46.75 -1.90
CA SER A 134 13.02 47.60 -2.03
C SER A 134 12.97 48.74 -1.02
N GLY A 135 13.99 48.85 -0.18
CA GLY A 135 14.25 50.00 0.68
C GLY A 135 15.43 50.81 0.14
N VAL A 136 15.76 51.94 0.77
CA VAL A 136 16.83 52.88 0.32
C VAL A 136 18.19 52.19 0.21
N PHE A 137 18.50 51.21 1.07
CA PHE A 137 19.79 50.51 1.11
C PHE A 137 19.66 48.99 1.07
N THR A 138 18.44 48.42 1.05
CA THR A 138 18.20 47.01 1.12
C THR A 138 17.11 46.57 0.14
N THR A 139 17.36 45.49 -0.60
CA THR A 139 16.34 44.82 -1.39
C THR A 139 16.14 43.41 -0.83
N THR A 140 14.89 43.09 -0.50
CA THR A 140 14.52 41.73 -0.09
C THR A 140 13.67 41.09 -1.19
N LYS A 141 14.04 39.93 -1.65
CA LYS A 141 13.28 39.08 -2.59
C LYS A 141 12.86 37.82 -1.88
N THR A 142 11.58 37.49 -1.92
CA THR A 142 11.03 36.25 -1.41
C THR A 142 10.46 35.47 -2.61
N GLN A 143 10.94 34.25 -2.77
CA GLN A 143 10.42 33.27 -3.72
C GLN A 143 9.55 32.29 -2.92
N THR A 144 8.32 32.11 -3.34
CA THR A 144 7.38 31.16 -2.75
C THR A 144 6.97 30.16 -3.82
N VAL A 145 6.99 28.89 -3.48
CA VAL A 145 6.40 27.81 -4.29
C VAL A 145 5.31 27.14 -3.48
N GLU A 146 4.17 26.94 -4.09
CA GLU A 146 3.04 26.22 -3.55
C GLU A 146 2.71 25.04 -4.45
N ALA A 147 2.44 23.87 -3.87
CA ALA A 147 2.04 22.67 -4.59
C ALA A 147 0.88 22.00 -3.87
N ALA A 148 -0.10 21.48 -4.61
CA ALA A 148 -1.12 20.58 -4.10
C ALA A 148 -0.93 19.18 -4.73
N VAL A 149 -1.05 18.17 -3.89
CA VAL A 149 -0.90 16.77 -4.27
C VAL A 149 -2.14 16.02 -3.82
N ALA A 150 -2.78 15.33 -4.74
CA ALA A 150 -3.90 14.44 -4.49
C ALA A 150 -3.47 12.99 -4.62
N ILE A 151 -3.99 12.14 -3.73
CA ILE A 151 -3.77 10.69 -3.76
C ILE A 151 -5.08 9.92 -3.64
N ARG A 152 -5.05 8.69 -4.16
CA ARG A 152 -6.11 7.69 -3.99
C ARG A 152 -5.48 6.38 -3.57
N LEU A 153 -6.03 5.76 -2.53
CA LEU A 153 -5.68 4.43 -2.09
C LEU A 153 -6.73 3.45 -2.62
N VAL A 154 -6.30 2.50 -3.41
CA VAL A 154 -7.15 1.52 -4.07
C VAL A 154 -6.88 0.14 -3.49
N ASP A 155 -7.93 -0.56 -3.08
CA ASP A 155 -7.86 -1.99 -2.74
C ASP A 155 -7.72 -2.80 -4.04
N VAL A 156 -6.60 -3.50 -4.18
CA VAL A 156 -6.28 -4.23 -5.43
C VAL A 156 -7.24 -5.39 -5.67
N SER A 157 -7.76 -5.99 -4.61
CA SER A 157 -8.65 -7.16 -4.72
C SER A 157 -10.04 -6.81 -5.27
N THR A 158 -10.50 -5.57 -5.01
CA THR A 158 -11.84 -5.11 -5.37
C THR A 158 -11.84 -4.02 -6.43
N GLY A 159 -10.72 -3.32 -6.61
CA GLY A 159 -10.62 -2.12 -7.45
C GLY A 159 -11.30 -0.89 -6.83
N LEU A 160 -11.75 -0.96 -5.58
CA LEU A 160 -12.43 0.14 -4.91
C LEU A 160 -11.42 1.16 -4.38
N ILE A 161 -11.73 2.45 -4.55
CA ILE A 161 -11.04 3.54 -3.88
C ILE A 161 -11.52 3.54 -2.43
N ILE A 162 -10.64 3.17 -1.49
CA ILE A 162 -10.95 3.10 -0.07
C ILE A 162 -10.60 4.39 0.69
N TYR A 163 -9.78 5.24 0.07
CA TYR A 163 -9.39 6.53 0.60
C TYR A 163 -8.95 7.46 -0.52
N SER A 164 -9.25 8.75 -0.39
CA SER A 164 -8.76 9.83 -1.25
C SER A 164 -8.55 11.07 -0.41
N ASP A 165 -7.44 11.76 -0.65
CA ASP A 165 -7.08 12.97 0.07
C ASP A 165 -6.22 13.89 -0.78
N GLU A 166 -6.20 15.17 -0.43
CA GLU A 166 -5.38 16.21 -1.05
C GLU A 166 -4.72 17.06 0.03
N ALA A 167 -3.42 17.29 -0.12
CA ALA A 167 -2.68 18.17 0.77
C ALA A 167 -1.94 19.24 0.00
N LYS A 168 -1.71 20.39 0.65
CA LYS A 168 -0.95 21.51 0.12
C LYS A 168 0.35 21.68 0.90
N GLY A 169 1.42 21.92 0.15
CA GLY A 169 2.73 22.24 0.70
C GLY A 169 3.25 23.55 0.12
N SER A 170 4.06 24.23 0.89
CA SER A 170 4.68 25.49 0.48
C SER A 170 6.15 25.56 0.88
N ALA A 171 6.95 26.24 0.10
CA ALA A 171 8.35 26.48 0.41
C ALA A 171 8.75 27.92 0.03
N ASP A 172 9.46 28.56 0.93
CA ASP A 172 9.90 29.95 0.79
C ASP A 172 11.42 30.07 0.85
N LEU A 173 11.96 30.97 0.03
CA LEU A 173 13.34 31.42 0.11
C LEU A 173 13.39 32.94 0.09
N THR A 174 13.91 33.52 1.14
CA THR A 174 14.09 34.97 1.25
C THR A 174 15.58 35.33 1.11
N THR A 175 15.89 36.14 0.10
CA THR A 175 17.24 36.66 -0.15
C THR A 175 17.26 38.18 0.12
N LYS A 176 18.22 38.63 0.92
CA LYS A 176 18.46 40.03 1.21
C LYS A 176 19.73 40.53 0.56
N THR A 177 19.66 41.66 -0.15
CA THR A 177 20.81 42.32 -0.75
C THR A 177 20.95 43.70 -0.10
N THR A 178 22.13 44.05 0.40
CA THR A 178 22.42 45.34 1.06
C THR A 178 23.46 46.08 0.21
N MET A 179 23.18 47.34 -0.16
CA MET A 179 24.07 48.20 -0.94
C MET A 179 24.57 47.61 -2.26
N GLY A 180 23.74 46.79 -2.94
CA GLY A 180 24.13 46.14 -4.19
C GLY A 180 25.09 44.98 -4.03
N VAL A 181 25.51 44.65 -2.81
CA VAL A 181 26.32 43.45 -2.49
C VAL A 181 25.41 42.37 -1.93
N GLY A 182 25.27 41.27 -2.63
CA GLY A 182 24.47 40.13 -2.27
C GLY A 182 24.26 39.20 -3.46
N GLY A 183 23.91 37.95 -3.20
CA GLY A 183 23.71 36.94 -4.25
C GLY A 183 22.63 37.32 -5.25
N ARG A 184 22.83 37.07 -6.55
CA ARG A 184 21.75 37.05 -7.51
C ARG A 184 20.78 35.99 -7.10
N ALA A 185 19.54 36.40 -6.85
CA ALA A 185 18.46 35.46 -6.56
C ALA A 185 17.94 34.89 -7.89
N ASP A 186 18.68 33.96 -8.47
CA ASP A 186 18.14 33.06 -9.47
C ASP A 186 17.10 32.16 -8.78
N PHE A 187 16.15 31.64 -9.56
CA PHE A 187 15.11 30.78 -8.99
C PHE A 187 15.76 29.49 -8.44
N ASP A 188 15.51 29.21 -7.16
CA ASP A 188 15.97 27.97 -6.54
C ASP A 188 15.03 26.81 -6.88
N ALA A 189 15.49 25.92 -7.74
CA ALA A 189 14.72 24.74 -8.18
C ALA A 189 14.35 23.82 -7.01
N THR A 190 15.14 23.83 -5.92
CA THR A 190 14.88 22.98 -4.76
C THR A 190 13.61 23.37 -3.99
N LEU A 191 13.08 24.60 -4.19
CA LEU A 191 11.81 24.99 -3.59
C LEU A 191 10.62 24.17 -4.09
N SER A 192 10.66 23.77 -5.36
CA SER A 192 9.63 22.90 -5.92
C SER A 192 9.57 21.55 -5.21
N ASP A 193 10.74 20.95 -5.00
CA ASP A 193 10.89 19.67 -4.30
C ASP A 193 10.43 19.76 -2.86
N LYS A 194 10.76 20.87 -2.19
CA LYS A 194 10.35 21.10 -0.79
C LYS A 194 8.84 21.23 -0.68
N ALA A 195 8.18 22.02 -1.54
CA ALA A 195 6.74 22.20 -1.52
C ALA A 195 6.00 20.88 -1.81
N ILE A 196 6.42 20.13 -2.82
CA ILE A 196 5.86 18.80 -3.13
C ILE A 196 6.11 17.83 -1.97
N SER A 197 7.33 17.82 -1.41
CA SER A 197 7.69 16.95 -0.29
C SER A 197 6.89 17.24 0.97
N GLU A 198 6.56 18.50 1.25
CA GLU A 198 5.70 18.88 2.36
C GLU A 198 4.28 18.36 2.18
N ALA A 199 3.66 18.61 1.01
CA ALA A 199 2.34 18.07 0.69
C ALA A 199 2.28 16.55 0.82
N ILE A 200 3.26 15.84 0.24
CA ILE A 200 3.34 14.37 0.32
C ILE A 200 3.55 13.92 1.78
N GLY A 201 4.32 14.65 2.58
CA GLY A 201 4.53 14.31 3.99
C GLY A 201 3.25 14.21 4.79
N GLN A 202 2.33 15.15 4.60
CA GLN A 202 1.00 15.15 5.24
C GLN A 202 0.15 13.95 4.79
N LEU A 203 0.19 13.63 3.49
CA LEU A 203 -0.56 12.50 2.92
C LEU A 203 -0.04 11.14 3.39
N VAL A 204 1.27 10.99 3.55
CA VAL A 204 1.88 9.73 4.01
C VAL A 204 1.38 9.32 5.39
N GLU A 205 1.26 10.26 6.32
CA GLU A 205 0.73 9.98 7.66
C GLU A 205 -0.72 9.48 7.59
N ASN A 206 -1.54 10.14 6.78
CA ASN A 206 -2.93 9.74 6.57
C ASN A 206 -3.06 8.35 5.92
N ILE A 207 -2.21 8.04 4.93
CA ILE A 207 -2.15 6.71 4.29
C ILE A 207 -1.80 5.64 5.34
N ILE A 208 -0.78 5.87 6.17
CA ILE A 208 -0.38 4.93 7.21
C ILE A 208 -1.57 4.63 8.12
N ASN A 209 -2.25 5.65 8.63
CA ASN A 209 -3.39 5.50 9.51
C ASN A 209 -4.52 4.69 8.83
N LYS A 210 -4.86 5.02 7.58
CA LYS A 210 -5.91 4.31 6.84
C LYS A 210 -5.57 2.85 6.54
N CYS A 211 -4.33 2.56 6.18
CA CYS A 211 -3.89 1.17 5.96
C CYS A 211 -3.88 0.35 7.25
N THR A 212 -3.56 0.97 8.39
CA THR A 212 -3.50 0.27 9.69
C THR A 212 -4.86 0.09 10.34
N ASP A 213 -5.86 0.91 9.99
CA ASP A 213 -7.25 0.76 10.45
C ASP A 213 -7.93 -0.49 9.86
N GLN A 214 -7.49 -0.95 8.70
CA GLN A 214 -8.00 -2.17 8.10
C GLN A 214 -7.37 -3.39 8.76
N PRO A 215 -8.14 -4.45 9.09
CA PRO A 215 -7.57 -5.68 9.62
C PRO A 215 -6.59 -6.31 8.62
N TRP A 216 -5.42 -6.73 9.10
CA TRP A 216 -4.49 -7.50 8.28
C TRP A 216 -5.06 -8.89 8.00
N LYS A 217 -4.90 -9.37 6.78
CA LYS A 217 -5.46 -10.63 6.32
C LYS A 217 -4.41 -11.46 5.62
N THR A 218 -4.49 -12.77 5.82
CA THR A 218 -3.68 -13.75 5.08
C THR A 218 -4.48 -15.03 4.85
N TYR A 219 -3.82 -16.05 4.29
CA TYR A 219 -4.44 -17.31 3.89
C TYR A 219 -3.62 -18.48 4.41
N PHE A 220 -4.30 -19.62 4.63
CA PHE A 220 -3.61 -20.87 4.86
C PHE A 220 -2.96 -21.33 3.55
N LEU A 221 -1.67 -21.69 3.64
CA LEU A 221 -0.92 -22.32 2.56
C LEU A 221 -1.08 -23.85 2.63
N SER A 222 -1.08 -24.40 3.86
CA SER A 222 -1.33 -25.80 4.13
C SER A 222 -2.04 -25.92 5.48
N TYR A 223 -2.87 -26.95 5.62
CA TYR A 223 -3.57 -27.31 6.86
C TYR A 223 -3.60 -28.83 7.05
N ASP A 224 -2.52 -29.50 6.67
CA ASP A 224 -2.37 -30.93 6.88
C ASP A 224 -2.10 -31.24 8.35
N THR A 225 -2.31 -32.52 8.73
CA THR A 225 -2.14 -32.98 10.11
C THR A 225 -0.76 -32.70 10.71
N ASP A 226 0.26 -32.57 9.85
CA ASP A 226 1.66 -32.45 10.25
C ASP A 226 2.11 -30.99 10.33
N ALA A 227 1.48 -30.08 9.58
CA ALA A 227 1.86 -28.67 9.59
C ALA A 227 0.73 -27.75 9.10
N VAL A 228 0.38 -26.77 9.92
CA VAL A 228 -0.52 -25.69 9.54
C VAL A 228 0.31 -24.45 9.24
N LEU A 229 0.24 -24.00 7.99
CA LEU A 229 1.04 -22.90 7.45
C LEU A 229 0.15 -21.75 7.00
N ILE A 230 0.52 -20.54 7.36
CA ILE A 230 -0.09 -19.31 6.84
C ILE A 230 0.93 -18.53 6.01
N ALA A 231 0.43 -17.79 5.01
CA ALA A 231 1.28 -16.92 4.19
C ALA A 231 1.71 -15.68 4.99
N GLY A 232 2.98 -15.29 4.83
CA GLY A 232 3.60 -14.15 5.50
C GLY A 232 4.50 -14.54 6.66
N GLY A 233 5.44 -13.67 6.97
CA GLY A 233 6.46 -13.96 7.95
C GLY A 233 7.17 -12.73 8.51
N LYS A 234 8.45 -12.87 8.74
CA LYS A 234 9.30 -11.91 9.45
C LYS A 234 9.37 -10.54 8.75
N SER A 235 9.41 -10.49 7.43
CA SER A 235 9.49 -9.22 6.69
C SER A 235 8.24 -8.36 6.86
N GLN A 236 7.07 -9.00 7.02
CA GLN A 236 5.83 -8.32 7.38
C GLN A 236 5.74 -7.96 8.88
N GLY A 237 6.65 -8.48 9.69
CA GLY A 237 6.68 -8.25 11.13
C GLY A 237 5.93 -9.31 11.93
N ILE A 238 5.59 -10.46 11.35
CA ILE A 238 5.04 -11.59 12.09
C ILE A 238 6.16 -12.21 12.92
N THR A 239 5.85 -12.51 14.19
CA THR A 239 6.81 -13.10 15.11
C THR A 239 6.15 -14.24 15.88
N GLU A 240 6.99 -15.12 16.42
CA GLU A 240 6.53 -16.18 17.35
C GLU A 240 5.67 -15.57 18.47
N GLY A 241 4.57 -16.25 18.77
CA GLY A 241 3.61 -15.82 19.79
C GLY A 241 2.47 -14.96 19.28
N ASP A 242 2.53 -14.43 18.05
CA ASP A 242 1.40 -13.69 17.46
C ASP A 242 0.17 -14.59 17.34
N VAL A 243 -1.01 -14.01 17.60
CA VAL A 243 -2.28 -14.75 17.59
C VAL A 243 -3.19 -14.19 16.50
N PHE A 244 -3.69 -15.07 15.64
CA PHE A 244 -4.60 -14.74 14.57
C PHE A 244 -5.96 -15.40 14.73
N CYS A 245 -7.00 -14.70 14.30
CA CYS A 245 -8.37 -15.18 14.29
C CYS A 245 -8.66 -15.89 12.96
N ILE A 246 -9.14 -17.13 13.04
CA ILE A 246 -9.58 -17.88 11.86
C ILE A 246 -11.03 -17.55 11.57
N LYS A 247 -11.32 -17.14 10.32
CA LYS A 247 -12.67 -16.93 9.85
C LYS A 247 -12.97 -17.83 8.63
N LEU A 248 -14.08 -18.53 8.69
CA LEU A 248 -14.63 -19.13 7.47
C LEU A 248 -15.16 -18.05 6.57
N LYS A 249 -14.83 -18.15 5.27
CA LYS A 249 -15.35 -17.26 4.24
C LYS A 249 -16.87 -17.39 4.14
N GLY A 250 -17.52 -16.24 4.05
CA GLY A 250 -18.95 -16.18 3.91
C GLY A 250 -19.44 -16.75 2.57
N LYS A 251 -20.71 -17.08 2.50
CA LYS A 251 -21.33 -17.48 1.22
C LYS A 251 -21.31 -16.31 0.25
N LYS A 252 -20.99 -16.59 -1.00
CA LYS A 252 -21.20 -15.62 -2.09
C LYS A 252 -22.67 -15.68 -2.51
N VAL A 253 -23.35 -14.55 -2.47
CA VAL A 253 -24.72 -14.38 -2.93
C VAL A 253 -24.76 -13.36 -4.05
N LYS A 254 -25.58 -13.59 -5.07
CA LYS A 254 -25.76 -12.65 -6.17
C LYS A 254 -26.68 -11.52 -5.72
N ASN A 255 -26.22 -10.29 -5.82
CA ASN A 255 -27.07 -9.12 -5.62
C ASN A 255 -28.08 -9.04 -6.78
N PRO A 256 -29.38 -9.12 -6.54
CA PRO A 256 -30.37 -9.10 -7.62
C PRO A 256 -30.43 -7.76 -8.37
N GLN A 257 -30.04 -6.66 -7.75
CA GLN A 257 -30.05 -5.33 -8.37
C GLN A 257 -28.84 -5.07 -9.27
N THR A 258 -27.64 -5.48 -8.81
CA THR A 258 -26.40 -5.18 -9.53
C THR A 258 -25.85 -6.36 -10.32
N GLY A 259 -26.36 -7.56 -10.06
CA GLY A 259 -25.84 -8.81 -10.64
C GLY A 259 -24.48 -9.26 -10.07
N LEU A 260 -23.87 -8.46 -9.21
CA LEU A 260 -22.55 -8.74 -8.62
C LEU A 260 -22.65 -9.79 -7.50
N MET A 261 -21.59 -10.57 -7.37
CA MET A 261 -21.47 -11.52 -6.27
C MET A 261 -20.99 -10.80 -5.01
N ILE A 262 -21.81 -10.81 -3.96
CA ILE A 262 -21.49 -10.25 -2.64
C ILE A 262 -21.08 -11.41 -1.74
N GLU A 263 -19.97 -11.27 -1.04
CA GLU A 263 -19.56 -12.20 -0.01
C GLU A 263 -20.15 -11.76 1.34
N LEU A 264 -20.92 -12.65 1.94
CA LEU A 264 -21.48 -12.41 3.27
C LEU A 264 -20.38 -12.45 4.33
N PRO A 265 -20.58 -11.81 5.50
CA PRO A 265 -19.61 -11.86 6.59
C PRO A 265 -19.24 -13.30 6.98
N GLY A 266 -17.93 -13.55 7.11
CA GLY A 266 -17.42 -14.83 7.53
C GLY A 266 -17.65 -15.09 9.02
N LYS A 267 -17.71 -16.38 9.41
CA LYS A 267 -17.87 -16.79 10.82
C LYS A 267 -16.50 -17.06 11.44
N LYS A 268 -16.22 -16.45 12.60
CA LYS A 268 -15.04 -16.82 13.44
C LYS A 268 -15.21 -18.28 13.90
N ILE A 269 -14.19 -19.10 13.65
CA ILE A 269 -14.19 -20.53 14.02
C ILE A 269 -13.09 -20.89 15.01
N GLY A 270 -12.10 -20.03 15.19
CA GLY A 270 -11.01 -20.29 16.12
C GLY A 270 -9.92 -19.22 16.10
N THR A 271 -8.82 -19.54 16.75
CA THR A 271 -7.59 -18.75 16.76
C THR A 271 -6.40 -19.67 16.56
N VAL A 272 -5.34 -19.16 15.98
CA VAL A 272 -4.04 -19.82 15.84
C VAL A 272 -2.96 -18.94 16.41
N LYS A 273 -1.90 -19.56 16.93
CA LYS A 273 -0.73 -18.88 17.47
C LYS A 273 0.49 -19.24 16.63
N VAL A 274 1.26 -18.25 16.24
CA VAL A 274 2.52 -18.46 15.50
C VAL A 274 3.53 -19.18 16.39
N ILE A 275 4.04 -20.30 15.88
CA ILE A 275 5.08 -21.12 16.54
C ILE A 275 6.45 -20.70 16.02
N SER A 276 6.59 -20.52 14.73
CA SER A 276 7.83 -20.10 14.08
C SER A 276 7.56 -19.48 12.72
N THR A 277 8.55 -18.78 12.16
CA THR A 277 8.51 -18.22 10.81
C THR A 277 9.61 -18.83 9.97
N GLY A 278 9.36 -19.05 8.67
CA GLY A 278 10.31 -19.57 7.71
C GLY A 278 10.22 -18.84 6.37
N GLY A 279 11.14 -19.18 5.45
CA GLY A 279 11.29 -18.53 4.15
C GLY A 279 12.35 -17.43 4.17
N ASP A 280 13.07 -17.30 3.06
CA ASP A 280 14.23 -16.41 2.96
C ASP A 280 13.89 -15.07 2.31
N THR A 281 12.77 -14.98 1.61
CA THR A 281 12.31 -13.77 0.91
C THR A 281 10.85 -13.48 1.23
N PRO A 282 10.41 -12.21 1.16
CA PRO A 282 9.01 -11.83 1.42
C PRO A 282 7.98 -12.62 0.61
N GLU A 283 8.38 -13.15 -0.56
CA GLU A 283 7.54 -13.97 -1.45
C GLU A 283 7.34 -15.39 -0.94
N THR A 284 8.40 -15.93 -0.33
CA THR A 284 8.45 -17.33 0.13
C THR A 284 8.20 -17.46 1.63
N GLU A 285 8.03 -16.33 2.34
CA GLU A 285 7.78 -16.34 3.77
C GLU A 285 6.46 -17.00 4.13
N TYR A 286 6.53 -17.82 5.17
CA TYR A 286 5.39 -18.47 5.80
C TYR A 286 5.57 -18.50 7.31
N SER A 287 4.47 -18.74 8.01
CA SER A 287 4.49 -18.95 9.46
C SER A 287 3.81 -20.28 9.81
N PHE A 288 4.46 -21.05 10.67
CA PHE A 288 3.85 -22.21 11.34
C PHE A 288 2.92 -21.71 12.45
N VAL A 289 1.70 -22.27 12.51
CA VAL A 289 0.68 -21.87 13.49
C VAL A 289 0.02 -23.07 14.16
#